data_51d9db87efe5004748172de502c9ff2a
#
_entry.id   51d9db87efe5004748172de502c9ff2a
#
_cell.length_a   1.000
_cell.length_b   1.000
_cell.length_c   1.000
_cell.angle_alpha   90.00
_cell.angle_beta   90.00
_cell.angle_gamma   90.00
#
_symmetry.space_group_name_H-M   'P 1'
#
loop_
_entity.id
_entity.type
_entity.pdbx_description
1 polymer ?
#
loop_
_entity_poly.entity_id
_entity_poly.type
_entity_poly.pdbx_seq_one_letter_code
_entity_poly.pdbx_strand_id
1 'polypeptide(L)'
;HWWFALGGTPAILFGIQIVTGIFLLFYYVPTPSEAYDSVTKITYEIRFGWYIRSIHKWASELMIVTVMLHMSRVYFTGAYRKPRELNWMVGVIILFVTLGLAFTGYSLTYDQLSYWAAVVGTEIAESTPLVGPLAADFIRGGQEISGNTLTRLYVFHIVIFPAALAGLVVLHIIFVR
;
A
#
# COMPACT_ATOMS: atom_id res chain seq x y z
N HIS A 1 27.63 8.30 -0.76
CA HIS A 1 27.41 7.03 -0.06
C HIS A 1 25.98 6.53 -0.33
N TRP A 2 25.83 5.28 -0.77
CA TRP A 2 24.55 4.60 -0.99
C TRP A 2 23.56 4.74 0.18
N TRP A 3 24.07 4.87 1.39
CA TRP A 3 23.33 5.08 2.63
C TRP A 3 22.40 6.32 2.60
N PHE A 4 22.76 7.33 1.81
CA PHE A 4 21.93 8.54 1.65
C PHE A 4 20.84 8.37 0.59
N ALA A 5 20.94 7.38 -0.28
CA ALA A 5 19.95 7.08 -1.31
C ALA A 5 18.69 6.39 -0.75
N LEU A 6 18.73 5.88 0.51
CA LEU A 6 17.62 5.15 1.11
C LEU A 6 16.31 5.94 1.17
N GLY A 7 16.32 7.26 1.21
CA GLY A 7 15.11 8.07 1.15
C GLY A 7 14.56 8.24 -0.26
N GLY A 8 15.43 8.29 -1.28
CA GLY A 8 15.01 8.43 -2.68
C GLY A 8 14.52 7.11 -3.30
N THR A 9 15.04 5.98 -2.85
CA THR A 9 14.68 4.66 -3.39
C THR A 9 13.18 4.35 -3.26
N PRO A 10 12.53 4.50 -2.09
CA PRO A 10 11.10 4.29 -1.98
C PRO A 10 10.27 5.21 -2.88
N ALA A 11 10.71 6.45 -3.09
CA ALA A 11 10.01 7.38 -3.97
C ALA A 11 10.05 6.93 -5.45
N ILE A 12 11.18 6.40 -5.91
CA ILE A 12 11.29 5.81 -7.25
C ILE A 12 10.41 4.56 -7.36
N LEU A 13 10.45 3.69 -6.35
CA LEU A 13 9.61 2.49 -6.30
C LEU A 13 8.13 2.85 -6.30
N PHE A 14 7.72 3.92 -5.62
CA PHE A 14 6.35 4.45 -5.67
C PHE A 14 5.97 4.90 -7.10
N GLY A 15 6.86 5.57 -7.81
CA GLY A 15 6.67 5.91 -9.22
C GLY A 15 6.45 4.66 -10.10
N ILE A 16 7.23 3.60 -9.88
CA ILE A 16 7.06 2.31 -10.56
C ILE A 16 5.69 1.69 -10.23
N GLN A 17 5.25 1.78 -8.95
CA GLN A 17 3.93 1.30 -8.53
C GLN A 17 2.80 2.01 -9.28
N ILE A 18 2.88 3.33 -9.43
CA ILE A 18 1.87 4.10 -10.17
C ILE A 18 1.80 3.63 -11.63
N VAL A 19 2.94 3.57 -12.31
CA VAL A 19 3.00 3.19 -13.73
C VAL A 19 2.48 1.76 -13.93
N THR A 20 2.99 0.80 -13.18
CA THR A 20 2.57 -0.60 -13.30
C THR A 20 1.12 -0.80 -12.86
N GLY A 21 0.67 -0.09 -11.82
CA GLY A 21 -0.71 -0.12 -11.36
C GLY A 21 -1.70 0.37 -12.41
N ILE A 22 -1.38 1.45 -13.13
CA ILE A 22 -2.22 1.95 -14.24
C ILE A 22 -2.37 0.86 -15.32
N PHE A 23 -1.30 0.15 -15.69
CA PHE A 23 -1.41 -0.96 -16.65
C PHE A 23 -2.30 -2.09 -16.14
N LEU A 24 -2.20 -2.44 -14.86
CA LEU A 24 -3.04 -3.48 -14.27
C LEU A 24 -4.52 -3.09 -14.23
N LEU A 25 -4.85 -1.80 -14.03
CA LEU A 25 -6.22 -1.28 -14.02
C LEU A 25 -6.99 -1.54 -15.30
N PHE A 26 -6.33 -1.60 -16.46
CA PHE A 26 -7.02 -1.88 -17.75
C PHE A 26 -7.60 -3.29 -17.82
N TYR A 27 -7.16 -4.21 -17.00
CA TYR A 27 -7.53 -5.63 -17.09
C TYR A 27 -8.14 -6.19 -15.81
N TYR A 28 -7.94 -5.52 -14.66
CA TYR A 28 -8.46 -5.99 -13.38
C TYR A 28 -9.94 -5.66 -13.22
N VAL A 29 -10.73 -6.64 -12.75
CA VAL A 29 -12.17 -6.50 -12.50
C VAL A 29 -12.45 -6.67 -11.01
N PRO A 30 -12.88 -5.61 -10.28
CA PRO A 30 -13.04 -5.63 -8.81
C PRO A 30 -14.39 -6.23 -8.37
N THR A 31 -14.72 -7.44 -8.82
CA THR A 31 -15.91 -8.17 -8.38
C THR A 31 -15.53 -9.54 -7.81
N PRO A 32 -16.26 -10.07 -6.82
CA PRO A 32 -15.95 -11.37 -6.22
C PRO A 32 -15.88 -12.52 -7.21
N SER A 33 -16.69 -12.46 -8.28
CA SER A 33 -16.74 -13.51 -9.33
C SER A 33 -15.59 -13.43 -10.32
N GLU A 34 -14.96 -12.25 -10.49
CA GLU A 34 -14.02 -12.03 -11.61
C GLU A 34 -12.63 -11.54 -11.15
N ALA A 35 -12.50 -11.12 -9.88
CA ALA A 35 -11.23 -10.56 -9.39
C ALA A 35 -10.08 -11.56 -9.55
N TYR A 36 -10.24 -12.79 -9.05
CA TYR A 36 -9.24 -13.84 -9.15
C TYR A 36 -8.96 -14.22 -10.62
N ASP A 37 -10.01 -14.37 -11.42
CA ASP A 37 -9.90 -14.76 -12.84
C ASP A 37 -9.21 -13.65 -13.65
N SER A 38 -9.51 -12.37 -13.36
CA SER A 38 -8.84 -11.24 -14.02
C SER A 38 -7.34 -11.19 -13.71
N VAL A 39 -6.93 -11.49 -12.46
CA VAL A 39 -5.51 -11.61 -12.09
C VAL A 39 -4.84 -12.79 -12.78
N THR A 40 -5.54 -13.91 -12.90
CA THR A 40 -5.07 -15.10 -13.63
C THR A 40 -4.90 -14.77 -15.11
N LYS A 41 -5.87 -14.13 -15.73
CA LYS A 41 -5.83 -13.67 -17.12
C LYS A 41 -4.65 -12.70 -17.35
N ILE A 42 -4.46 -11.72 -16.48
CA ILE A 42 -3.29 -10.81 -16.56
C ILE A 42 -1.98 -11.61 -16.55
N THR A 43 -1.91 -12.65 -15.72
CA THR A 43 -0.66 -13.41 -15.53
C THR A 43 -0.35 -14.33 -16.70
N TYR A 44 -1.35 -14.98 -17.30
CA TYR A 44 -1.13 -16.08 -18.25
C TYR A 44 -1.57 -15.79 -19.69
N GLU A 45 -2.48 -14.84 -19.92
CA GLU A 45 -3.05 -14.60 -21.24
C GLU A 45 -2.62 -13.26 -21.83
N ILE A 46 -2.44 -12.22 -20.98
CA ILE A 46 -2.08 -10.88 -21.48
C ILE A 46 -0.58 -10.83 -21.78
N ARG A 47 -0.25 -10.37 -22.99
CA ARG A 47 1.15 -10.20 -23.43
C ARG A 47 1.90 -9.28 -22.46
N PHE A 48 2.99 -9.75 -21.85
CA PHE A 48 3.75 -9.08 -20.81
C PHE A 48 3.01 -8.83 -19.50
N GLY A 49 1.79 -9.32 -19.32
CA GLY A 49 1.00 -9.11 -18.11
C GLY A 49 1.68 -9.69 -16.87
N TRP A 50 2.24 -10.91 -16.96
CA TRP A 50 3.04 -11.52 -15.91
C TRP A 50 4.22 -10.67 -15.47
N TYR A 51 4.88 -10.00 -16.42
CA TYR A 51 6.06 -9.17 -16.16
C TYR A 51 5.67 -7.89 -15.42
N ILE A 52 4.66 -7.18 -15.89
CA ILE A 52 4.14 -5.95 -15.26
C ILE A 52 3.63 -6.26 -13.84
N ARG A 53 2.85 -7.33 -13.69
CA ARG A 53 2.35 -7.77 -12.38
C ARG A 53 3.49 -8.14 -11.43
N SER A 54 4.53 -8.82 -11.91
CA SER A 54 5.70 -9.17 -11.11
C SER A 54 6.48 -7.94 -10.66
N ILE A 55 6.69 -6.95 -11.55
CA ILE A 55 7.32 -5.67 -11.19
C ILE A 55 6.49 -4.98 -10.12
N HIS A 56 5.17 -4.90 -10.27
CA HIS A 56 4.27 -4.29 -9.28
C HIS A 56 4.44 -4.96 -7.91
N LYS A 57 4.38 -6.27 -7.86
CA LYS A 57 4.56 -7.05 -6.63
C LYS A 57 5.93 -6.82 -5.98
N TRP A 58 7.01 -7.04 -6.72
CA TRP A 58 8.36 -6.93 -6.16
C TRP A 58 8.74 -5.50 -5.78
N ALA A 59 8.30 -4.51 -6.55
CA ALA A 59 8.53 -3.11 -6.21
C ALA A 59 7.78 -2.71 -4.94
N SER A 60 6.59 -3.27 -4.64
CA SER A 60 5.88 -3.02 -3.39
C SER A 60 6.63 -3.60 -2.18
N GLU A 61 7.12 -4.82 -2.29
CA GLU A 61 7.90 -5.47 -1.24
C GLU A 61 9.21 -4.70 -0.97
N LEU A 62 9.93 -4.33 -2.01
CA LEU A 62 11.15 -3.53 -1.91
C LEU A 62 10.87 -2.13 -1.34
N MET A 63 9.72 -1.54 -1.64
CA MET A 63 9.33 -0.24 -1.09
C MET A 63 9.17 -0.33 0.42
N ILE A 64 8.51 -1.35 0.96
CA ILE A 64 8.39 -1.56 2.41
C ILE A 64 9.77 -1.72 3.04
N VAL A 65 10.60 -2.61 2.50
CA VAL A 65 11.96 -2.87 3.02
C VAL A 65 12.79 -1.59 3.02
N THR A 66 12.77 -0.83 1.93
CA THR A 66 13.57 0.40 1.84
C THR A 66 13.05 1.53 2.70
N VAL A 67 11.73 1.65 2.92
CA VAL A 67 11.15 2.58 3.89
C VAL A 67 11.58 2.22 5.31
N MET A 68 11.52 0.95 5.69
CA MET A 68 11.97 0.48 7.01
C MET A 68 13.46 0.75 7.23
N LEU A 69 14.30 0.49 6.25
CA LEU A 69 15.74 0.80 6.31
C LEU A 69 15.99 2.32 6.40
N HIS A 70 15.22 3.11 5.66
CA HIS A 70 15.29 4.58 5.74
C HIS A 70 14.94 5.08 7.14
N MET A 71 13.84 4.62 7.70
CA MET A 71 13.43 4.98 9.07
C MET A 71 14.45 4.54 10.11
N SER A 72 14.96 3.31 10.00
CA SER A 72 16.00 2.81 10.89
C SER A 72 17.26 3.69 10.85
N ARG A 73 17.69 4.08 9.66
CA ARG A 73 18.81 5.01 9.50
C ARG A 73 18.52 6.34 10.22
N VAL A 74 17.36 6.95 9.96
CA VAL A 74 17.00 8.25 10.56
C VAL A 74 16.98 8.14 12.09
N TYR A 75 16.47 7.03 12.62
CA TYR A 75 16.43 6.76 14.06
C TYR A 75 17.84 6.61 14.65
N PHE A 76 18.66 5.71 14.13
CA PHE A 76 19.99 5.42 14.69
C PHE A 76 20.98 6.58 14.53
N THR A 77 20.81 7.42 13.51
CA THR A 77 21.65 8.64 13.34
C THR A 77 21.13 9.85 14.11
N GLY A 78 19.98 9.75 14.79
CA GLY A 78 19.35 10.86 15.49
C GLY A 78 18.87 11.99 14.58
N ALA A 79 18.71 11.74 13.27
CA ALA A 79 18.34 12.75 12.29
C ALA A 79 16.89 13.25 12.44
N TYR A 80 16.08 12.61 13.29
CA TYR A 80 14.72 13.02 13.64
C TYR A 80 14.66 14.16 14.69
N ARG A 81 15.80 14.49 15.33
CA ARG A 81 15.84 15.51 16.38
C ARG A 81 15.68 16.93 15.80
N LYS A 82 15.43 17.89 16.69
CA LYS A 82 15.26 19.31 16.32
C LYS A 82 16.25 19.78 15.25
N PRO A 83 15.77 20.44 14.21
CA PRO A 83 14.41 20.97 13.97
C PRO A 83 13.51 20.03 13.13
N ARG A 84 13.79 18.72 13.04
CA ARG A 84 13.18 17.77 12.07
C ARG A 84 12.11 16.84 12.67
N GLU A 85 11.56 17.17 13.83
CA GLU A 85 10.55 16.34 14.50
C GLU A 85 9.28 16.19 13.66
N LEU A 86 8.79 17.30 13.07
CA LEU A 86 7.62 17.25 12.19
C LEU A 86 7.86 16.35 10.97
N ASN A 87 9.06 16.41 10.39
CA ASN A 87 9.42 15.55 9.29
C ASN A 87 9.40 14.06 9.68
N TRP A 88 9.86 13.73 10.89
CA TRP A 88 9.78 12.39 11.44
C TRP A 88 8.32 11.92 11.59
N MET A 89 7.44 12.77 12.15
CA MET A 89 6.02 12.44 12.29
C MET A 89 5.35 12.15 10.94
N VAL A 90 5.61 13.00 9.94
CA VAL A 90 5.12 12.76 8.56
C VAL A 90 5.68 11.45 8.00
N GLY A 91 6.95 11.14 8.25
CA GLY A 91 7.57 9.88 7.85
C GLY A 91 6.90 8.64 8.46
N VAL A 92 6.47 8.73 9.73
CA VAL A 92 5.71 7.65 10.38
C VAL A 92 4.34 7.47 9.72
N ILE A 93 3.65 8.55 9.39
CA ILE A 93 2.36 8.48 8.67
C ILE A 93 2.56 7.86 7.28
N ILE A 94 3.62 8.24 6.56
CA ILE A 94 4.00 7.63 5.26
C ILE A 94 4.18 6.11 5.40
N LEU A 95 4.84 5.65 6.45
CA LEU A 95 4.98 4.20 6.69
C LEU A 95 3.61 3.52 6.80
N PHE A 96 2.71 4.05 7.64
CA PHE A 96 1.37 3.45 7.81
C PHE A 96 0.56 3.44 6.51
N VAL A 97 0.61 4.53 5.73
CA VAL A 97 -0.06 4.58 4.42
C VAL A 97 0.56 3.58 3.44
N THR A 98 1.88 3.40 3.47
CA THR A 98 2.59 2.40 2.65
C THR A 98 2.17 0.97 3.01
N LEU A 99 2.06 0.67 4.31
CA LEU A 99 1.56 -0.63 4.78
C LEU A 99 0.09 -0.84 4.40
N GLY A 100 -0.73 0.20 4.48
CA GLY A 100 -2.12 0.18 4.01
C GLY A 100 -2.23 -0.09 2.50
N LEU A 101 -1.35 0.51 1.69
CA LEU A 101 -1.25 0.21 0.26
C LEU A 101 -0.90 -1.26 -0.01
N ALA A 102 0.09 -1.79 0.70
CA ALA A 102 0.49 -3.18 0.55
C ALA A 102 -0.63 -4.14 0.95
N PHE A 103 -1.30 -3.88 2.08
CA PHE A 103 -2.42 -4.69 2.56
C PHE A 103 -3.59 -4.67 1.57
N THR A 104 -4.02 -3.49 1.14
CA THR A 104 -5.13 -3.36 0.20
C THR A 104 -4.80 -3.99 -1.15
N GLY A 105 -3.58 -3.80 -1.68
CA GLY A 105 -3.15 -4.42 -2.93
C GLY A 105 -3.07 -5.94 -2.87
N TYR A 106 -2.59 -6.49 -1.76
CA TYR A 106 -2.59 -7.94 -1.55
C TYR A 106 -4.02 -8.51 -1.52
N SER A 107 -4.94 -7.81 -0.87
CA SER A 107 -6.34 -8.23 -0.77
C SER A 107 -7.08 -8.26 -2.12
N LEU A 108 -6.61 -7.50 -3.12
CA LEU A 108 -7.22 -7.45 -4.45
C LEU A 108 -6.99 -8.72 -5.28
N THR A 109 -6.04 -9.60 -4.93
CA THR A 109 -5.87 -10.88 -5.62
C THR A 109 -7.07 -11.81 -5.44
N TYR A 110 -7.81 -11.62 -4.38
CA TYR A 110 -9.06 -12.31 -4.01
C TYR A 110 -8.96 -13.85 -4.07
N ASP A 111 -7.77 -14.37 -3.79
CA ASP A 111 -7.51 -15.79 -3.56
C ASP A 111 -7.75 -16.17 -2.09
N GLN A 112 -7.63 -17.43 -1.73
CA GLN A 112 -7.85 -17.91 -0.37
C GLN A 112 -6.96 -17.20 0.66
N LEU A 113 -5.69 -16.94 0.33
CA LEU A 113 -4.76 -16.30 1.25
C LEU A 113 -5.12 -14.83 1.45
N SER A 114 -5.43 -14.12 0.38
CA SER A 114 -5.79 -12.70 0.43
C SER A 114 -7.15 -12.47 1.09
N TYR A 115 -8.11 -13.38 0.90
CA TYR A 115 -9.40 -13.34 1.59
C TYR A 115 -9.21 -13.44 3.11
N TRP A 116 -8.47 -14.43 3.58
CA TRP A 116 -8.21 -14.59 5.01
C TRP A 116 -7.32 -13.47 5.58
N ALA A 117 -6.40 -12.93 4.79
CA ALA A 117 -5.66 -11.73 5.19
C ALA A 117 -6.58 -10.51 5.38
N ALA A 118 -7.59 -10.34 4.52
CA ALA A 118 -8.60 -9.29 4.67
C ALA A 118 -9.45 -9.49 5.93
N VAL A 119 -9.85 -10.74 6.24
CA VAL A 119 -10.55 -11.09 7.50
C VAL A 119 -9.70 -10.67 8.70
N VAL A 120 -8.49 -11.21 8.81
CA VAL A 120 -7.60 -10.95 9.95
C VAL A 120 -7.25 -9.47 10.04
N GLY A 121 -6.95 -8.80 8.93
CA GLY A 121 -6.61 -7.38 8.93
C GLY A 121 -7.76 -6.49 9.41
N THR A 122 -9.00 -6.81 9.04
CA THR A 122 -10.17 -6.06 9.53
C THR A 122 -10.52 -6.39 10.98
N GLU A 123 -10.26 -7.62 11.47
CA GLU A 123 -10.39 -7.97 12.88
C GLU A 123 -9.35 -7.25 13.76
N ILE A 124 -8.12 -7.14 13.27
CA ILE A 124 -7.08 -6.31 13.93
C ILE A 124 -7.54 -4.85 14.01
N ALA A 125 -8.09 -4.30 12.94
CA ALA A 125 -8.64 -2.94 12.96
C ALA A 125 -9.80 -2.82 13.97
N GLU A 126 -10.70 -3.81 14.03
CA GLU A 126 -11.82 -3.88 14.96
C GLU A 126 -11.39 -3.91 16.43
N SER A 127 -10.26 -4.54 16.73
CA SER A 127 -9.71 -4.62 18.09
C SER A 127 -9.22 -3.27 18.65
N THR A 128 -9.16 -2.23 17.82
CA THR A 128 -8.71 -0.90 18.25
C THR A 128 -9.75 -0.27 19.19
N PRO A 129 -9.36 0.14 20.41
CA PRO A 129 -10.30 0.75 21.35
C PRO A 129 -11.02 1.97 20.77
N LEU A 130 -12.28 2.14 21.07
CA LEU A 130 -13.18 3.25 20.73
C LEU A 130 -13.57 3.32 19.24
N VAL A 131 -12.62 3.23 18.31
CA VAL A 131 -12.88 3.47 16.87
C VAL A 131 -12.88 2.18 16.04
N GLY A 132 -12.41 1.06 16.62
CA GLY A 132 -12.21 -0.19 15.90
C GLY A 132 -13.46 -0.75 15.22
N PRO A 133 -14.58 -0.93 15.91
CA PRO A 133 -15.80 -1.45 15.30
C PRO A 133 -16.27 -0.59 14.13
N LEU A 134 -16.26 0.74 14.29
CA LEU A 134 -16.64 1.67 13.22
C LEU A 134 -15.71 1.58 12.02
N ALA A 135 -14.41 1.48 12.27
CA ALA A 135 -13.41 1.36 11.20
C ALA A 135 -13.55 0.03 10.45
N ALA A 136 -13.77 -1.07 11.16
CA ALA A 136 -13.97 -2.40 10.58
C ALA A 136 -15.25 -2.45 9.72
N ASP A 137 -16.36 -1.98 10.23
CA ASP A 137 -17.64 -1.88 9.50
C ASP A 137 -17.50 -1.00 8.26
N PHE A 138 -16.76 0.10 8.37
CA PHE A 138 -16.49 0.97 7.24
C PHE A 138 -15.62 0.28 6.18
N ILE A 139 -14.58 -0.45 6.57
CA ILE A 139 -13.69 -1.16 5.63
C ILE A 139 -14.41 -2.35 5.00
N ARG A 140 -15.11 -3.16 5.79
CA ARG A 140 -15.86 -4.32 5.31
C ARG A 140 -17.07 -3.93 4.45
N GLY A 141 -17.71 -2.82 4.79
CA GLY A 141 -18.99 -2.43 4.19
C GLY A 141 -20.17 -3.27 4.66
N GLY A 142 -20.05 -3.85 5.85
CA GLY A 142 -20.99 -4.75 6.51
C GLY A 142 -20.29 -5.60 7.56
N GLN A 143 -20.97 -6.63 8.06
CA GLN A 143 -20.45 -7.49 9.13
C GLN A 143 -19.39 -8.49 8.64
N GLU A 144 -19.42 -8.85 7.36
CA GLU A 144 -18.58 -9.88 6.78
C GLU A 144 -17.83 -9.37 5.55
N ILE A 145 -16.73 -10.06 5.19
CA ILE A 145 -16.00 -9.82 3.95
C ILE A 145 -16.88 -10.18 2.75
N SER A 146 -17.07 -9.22 1.86
CA SER A 146 -17.99 -9.33 0.73
C SER A 146 -17.49 -8.54 -0.50
N GLY A 147 -18.30 -8.46 -1.55
CA GLY A 147 -18.05 -7.60 -2.69
C GLY A 147 -17.92 -6.11 -2.32
N ASN A 148 -18.65 -5.68 -1.28
CA ASN A 148 -18.50 -4.32 -0.76
C ASN A 148 -17.11 -4.08 -0.18
N THR A 149 -16.56 -5.07 0.52
CA THR A 149 -15.19 -5.02 1.05
C THR A 149 -14.19 -4.89 -0.09
N LEU A 150 -14.30 -5.75 -1.10
CA LEU A 150 -13.41 -5.73 -2.26
C LEU A 150 -13.44 -4.37 -2.97
N THR A 151 -14.63 -3.83 -3.21
CA THR A 151 -14.79 -2.50 -3.82
C THR A 151 -14.14 -1.40 -2.98
N ARG A 152 -14.29 -1.43 -1.67
CA ARG A 152 -13.68 -0.43 -0.78
C ARG A 152 -12.17 -0.54 -0.75
N LEU A 153 -11.63 -1.75 -0.61
CA LEU A 153 -10.18 -1.99 -0.67
C LEU A 153 -9.61 -1.56 -2.02
N TYR A 154 -10.35 -1.78 -3.12
CA TYR A 154 -9.97 -1.30 -4.44
C TYR A 154 -9.89 0.24 -4.47
N VAL A 155 -10.91 0.96 -4.00
CA VAL A 155 -10.89 2.44 -3.97
C VAL A 155 -9.76 2.96 -3.08
N PHE A 156 -9.51 2.33 -1.92
CA PHE A 156 -8.38 2.68 -1.07
C PHE A 156 -7.06 2.51 -1.80
N HIS A 157 -6.88 1.41 -2.52
CA HIS A 157 -5.64 1.06 -3.18
C HIS A 157 -5.33 1.95 -4.40
N ILE A 158 -6.33 2.29 -5.22
CA ILE A 158 -6.09 3.01 -6.48
C ILE A 158 -6.25 4.53 -6.37
N VAL A 159 -6.98 5.03 -5.37
CA VAL A 159 -7.28 6.47 -5.26
C VAL A 159 -6.77 7.03 -3.93
N ILE A 160 -7.32 6.56 -2.80
CA ILE A 160 -7.16 7.23 -1.52
C ILE A 160 -5.71 7.17 -1.04
N PHE A 161 -5.15 5.98 -0.92
CA PHE A 161 -3.80 5.82 -0.41
C PHE A 161 -2.72 6.33 -1.38
N PRO A 162 -2.79 6.12 -2.71
CA PRO A 162 -1.80 6.71 -3.61
C PRO A 162 -1.82 8.24 -3.58
N ALA A 163 -3.00 8.87 -3.55
CA ALA A 163 -3.11 10.33 -3.45
C ALA A 163 -2.59 10.85 -2.11
N ALA A 164 -2.94 10.19 -1.00
CA ALA A 164 -2.43 10.53 0.32
C ALA A 164 -0.90 10.37 0.39
N LEU A 165 -0.37 9.24 -0.12
CA LEU A 165 1.07 8.99 -0.14
C LEU A 165 1.82 10.04 -0.96
N ALA A 166 1.32 10.38 -2.15
CA ALA A 166 1.91 11.42 -3.00
C ALA A 166 1.98 12.78 -2.27
N GLY A 167 0.86 13.22 -1.67
CA GLY A 167 0.81 14.47 -0.91
C GLY A 167 1.75 14.48 0.30
N LEU A 168 1.79 13.36 1.06
CA LEU A 168 2.66 13.22 2.22
C LEU A 168 4.15 13.17 1.82
N VAL A 169 4.50 12.52 0.73
CA VAL A 169 5.88 12.48 0.22
C VAL A 169 6.33 13.88 -0.19
N VAL A 170 5.49 14.66 -0.89
CA VAL A 170 5.79 16.06 -1.21
C VAL A 170 6.02 16.88 0.04
N LEU A 171 5.14 16.77 1.04
CA LEU A 171 5.27 17.45 2.33
C LEU A 171 6.55 17.03 3.06
N HIS A 172 6.86 15.73 3.07
CA HIS A 172 8.08 15.18 3.67
C HIS A 172 9.35 15.76 3.04
N ILE A 173 9.39 15.85 1.71
CA ILE A 173 10.52 16.44 0.98
C ILE A 173 10.68 17.94 1.32
N ILE A 174 9.57 18.68 1.43
CA ILE A 174 9.60 20.09 1.84
C ILE A 174 10.21 20.25 3.24
N PHE A 175 9.88 19.37 4.18
CA PHE A 175 10.40 19.42 5.55
C PHE A 175 11.84 18.89 5.70
N VAL A 176 12.41 18.23 4.69
CA VAL A 176 13.83 17.84 4.68
C VAL A 176 14.75 19.04 4.52
N ARG A 177 14.30 20.11 3.87
CA ARG A 177 15.04 21.35 3.69
C ARG A 177 14.95 22.20 4.95
#